data_bf302b996b1bf2f9ef15a64b50d90a29
#
_entry.id   bf302b996b1bf2f9ef15a64b50d90a29
#
_cell.length_a   1.000
_cell.length_b   1.000
_cell.length_c   1.000
_cell.angle_alpha   90.00
_cell.angle_beta   90.00
_cell.angle_gamma   90.00
#
_symmetry.space_group_name_H-M   'P 1'
#
loop_
_entity.id
_entity.type
_entity.pdbx_description
1 polymer ?
#
loop_
_entity_poly.entity_id
_entity_poly.type
_entity_poly.pdbx_seq_one_letter_code
_entity_poly.pdbx_strand_id
1 'polypeptide(L)'
;MKAKFTLLAILVVAFFSSQAQTIPNAGFETWTSPLNPDGWATYSSTFGTNIGLAAKDTADKAVGTSSIKIYSDSIPGQPAYGVVSGIVSSGTATMGGQGPIFTGVPFPYRPDTLFFAYKYTSPGADTAGVTLVMTKNGASVFAGGYNAVGFGLNKVAQWALIYAPITSLYANGTITPDSLIIQFSSSVDNPIKGSTLNVDQVFFSASSPTTGISDVSNNIEVSIFPNPATDQLYITADLNLEGHQVVITDMNGKLVRIRPLTNGVNSIELSDVASGNYIYRIADKTGRFIKQDRFTVAK
;
A
#
# COMPACT_ATOMS: atom_id res chain seq x y z
N MET A 1 -39.46 -51.53 -26.67
CA MET A 1 -38.24 -50.68 -26.66
C MET A 1 -38.44 -49.55 -25.66
N LYS A 2 -37.75 -49.61 -24.52
CA LYS A 2 -37.82 -48.56 -23.47
C LYS A 2 -36.62 -47.67 -23.65
N ALA A 3 -36.83 -46.43 -24.05
CA ALA A 3 -35.78 -45.39 -24.16
C ALA A 3 -35.41 -44.93 -22.75
N LYS A 4 -34.15 -45.09 -22.40
CA LYS A 4 -33.55 -44.55 -21.16
C LYS A 4 -33.07 -43.12 -21.46
N PHE A 5 -33.74 -42.13 -20.86
CA PHE A 5 -33.26 -40.73 -20.86
C PHE A 5 -32.18 -40.62 -19.75
N THR A 6 -30.95 -40.46 -20.19
CA THR A 6 -29.82 -40.14 -19.28
C THR A 6 -29.84 -38.62 -19.11
N LEU A 7 -30.20 -38.15 -17.91
CA LEU A 7 -30.16 -36.74 -17.53
C LEU A 7 -28.70 -36.36 -17.25
N LEU A 8 -28.09 -35.59 -18.15
CA LEU A 8 -26.77 -35.03 -17.99
C LEU A 8 -26.88 -33.80 -17.10
N ALA A 9 -26.55 -33.94 -15.81
CA ALA A 9 -26.42 -32.81 -14.88
C ALA A 9 -25.17 -32.02 -15.22
N ILE A 10 -25.32 -30.87 -15.85
CA ILE A 10 -24.24 -29.90 -16.05
C ILE A 10 -24.01 -29.21 -14.72
N LEU A 11 -22.95 -29.61 -14.03
CA LEU A 11 -22.46 -28.93 -12.82
C LEU A 11 -21.81 -27.61 -13.26
N VAL A 12 -22.54 -26.51 -13.16
CA VAL A 12 -21.98 -25.15 -13.31
C VAL A 12 -21.16 -24.87 -12.06
N VAL A 13 -19.87 -25.13 -12.15
CA VAL A 13 -18.92 -24.66 -11.13
C VAL A 13 -18.76 -23.15 -11.34
N ALA A 14 -19.50 -22.36 -10.60
CA ALA A 14 -19.26 -20.92 -10.50
C ALA A 14 -17.91 -20.73 -9.79
N PHE A 15 -16.88 -20.45 -10.54
CA PHE A 15 -15.64 -19.94 -9.99
C PHE A 15 -15.92 -18.54 -9.43
N PHE A 16 -16.20 -18.47 -8.13
CA PHE A 16 -16.07 -17.20 -7.42
C PHE A 16 -14.57 -16.90 -7.35
N SER A 17 -14.07 -16.20 -8.36
CA SER A 17 -12.78 -15.56 -8.23
C SER A 17 -12.92 -14.52 -7.12
N SER A 18 -12.35 -14.80 -5.96
CA SER A 18 -12.12 -13.80 -4.93
C SER A 18 -11.29 -12.70 -5.57
N GLN A 19 -11.94 -11.60 -5.95
CA GLN A 19 -11.26 -10.42 -6.47
C GLN A 19 -10.47 -9.85 -5.30
N ALA A 20 -9.15 -10.03 -5.36
CA ALA A 20 -8.27 -9.42 -4.39
C ALA A 20 -8.41 -7.88 -4.47
N GLN A 21 -8.33 -7.22 -3.32
CA GLN A 21 -8.27 -5.75 -3.24
C GLN A 21 -6.98 -5.27 -3.93
N THR A 22 -7.01 -5.06 -5.24
CA THR A 22 -5.82 -4.69 -5.99
C THR A 22 -5.77 -3.19 -6.19
N ILE A 23 -4.85 -2.55 -5.48
CA ILE A 23 -4.32 -1.26 -5.90
C ILE A 23 -3.39 -1.55 -7.08
N PRO A 24 -3.64 -0.98 -8.26
CA PRO A 24 -2.76 -1.22 -9.41
C PRO A 24 -1.31 -0.88 -9.07
N ASN A 25 -0.37 -1.78 -9.41
CA ASN A 25 1.07 -1.54 -9.26
C ASN A 25 1.45 -0.95 -7.88
N ALA A 26 0.94 -1.55 -6.84
CA ALA A 26 1.04 -1.09 -5.45
C ALA A 26 2.48 -0.96 -4.90
N GLY A 27 3.44 -1.65 -5.52
CA GLY A 27 4.87 -1.57 -5.23
C GLY A 27 5.67 -0.70 -6.20
N PHE A 28 5.01 0.02 -7.11
CA PHE A 28 5.63 0.90 -8.11
C PHE A 28 6.70 0.22 -8.98
N GLU A 29 6.54 -1.08 -9.25
CA GLU A 29 7.51 -1.88 -9.98
C GLU A 29 7.45 -1.67 -11.49
N THR A 30 6.26 -1.46 -12.05
CA THR A 30 6.02 -1.35 -13.50
C THR A 30 5.86 0.10 -13.93
N TRP A 31 6.61 0.46 -14.99
CA TRP A 31 6.66 1.79 -15.57
C TRP A 31 6.77 1.67 -17.08
N THR A 32 5.63 1.66 -17.78
CA THR A 32 5.62 1.68 -19.25
C THR A 32 5.89 3.07 -19.82
N SER A 33 5.63 4.11 -19.01
CA SER A 33 5.96 5.50 -19.28
C SER A 33 7.06 6.00 -18.32
N PRO A 34 8.01 6.84 -18.74
CA PRO A 34 8.93 7.48 -17.82
C PRO A 34 8.28 8.56 -16.95
N LEU A 35 7.02 8.93 -17.22
CA LEU A 35 6.32 10.03 -16.55
C LEU A 35 5.57 9.60 -15.29
N ASN A 36 5.18 8.32 -15.22
CA ASN A 36 4.39 7.79 -14.10
C ASN A 36 4.49 6.26 -14.01
N PRO A 37 4.28 5.69 -12.83
CA PRO A 37 4.07 4.25 -12.66
C PRO A 37 2.74 3.83 -13.30
N ASP A 38 2.67 2.60 -13.78
CA ASP A 38 1.44 2.05 -14.37
C ASP A 38 0.31 2.06 -13.35
N GLY A 39 -0.85 2.56 -13.75
CA GLY A 39 -2.02 2.68 -12.86
C GLY A 39 -1.99 3.87 -11.89
N TRP A 40 -0.97 4.75 -12.00
CA TRP A 40 -0.85 5.96 -11.22
C TRP A 40 -0.60 7.17 -12.12
N ALA A 41 -1.09 8.32 -11.72
CA ALA A 41 -0.89 9.60 -12.40
C ALA A 41 0.02 10.52 -11.57
N THR A 42 0.85 11.28 -12.27
CA THR A 42 1.69 12.35 -11.70
C THR A 42 1.39 13.66 -12.40
N TYR A 43 1.93 14.77 -11.94
CA TYR A 43 1.89 16.02 -12.72
C TYR A 43 2.53 15.83 -14.10
N SER A 44 3.63 15.09 -14.19
CA SER A 44 4.31 14.85 -15.48
C SER A 44 3.40 14.13 -16.47
N SER A 45 2.65 13.13 -16.04
CA SER A 45 1.70 12.43 -16.93
C SER A 45 0.54 13.32 -17.33
N THR A 46 0.09 14.22 -16.45
CA THR A 46 -1.01 15.16 -16.74
C THR A 46 -0.60 16.20 -17.78
N PHE A 47 0.63 16.71 -17.70
CA PHE A 47 1.17 17.68 -18.67
C PHE A 47 1.75 17.01 -19.93
N GLY A 48 1.86 15.68 -19.96
CA GLY A 48 2.47 14.94 -21.08
C GLY A 48 3.98 15.15 -21.24
N THR A 49 4.63 15.73 -20.24
CA THR A 49 6.08 16.00 -20.23
C THR A 49 6.64 15.85 -18.82
N ASN A 50 7.93 15.51 -18.73
CA ASN A 50 8.57 15.37 -17.41
C ASN A 50 8.81 16.77 -16.80
N ILE A 51 8.06 17.07 -15.74
CA ILE A 51 8.19 18.30 -14.95
C ILE A 51 9.02 18.11 -13.67
N GLY A 52 9.57 16.91 -13.44
CA GLY A 52 10.57 16.66 -12.43
C GLY A 52 10.07 16.68 -10.98
N LEU A 53 8.80 16.39 -10.73
CA LEU A 53 8.22 16.35 -9.38
C LEU A 53 7.96 14.91 -8.87
N ALA A 54 8.15 13.91 -9.71
CA ALA A 54 8.12 12.49 -9.37
C ALA A 54 9.06 11.70 -10.27
N ALA A 55 9.64 10.62 -9.75
CA ALA A 55 10.54 9.76 -10.49
C ALA A 55 10.50 8.32 -9.96
N LYS A 56 10.87 7.36 -10.84
CA LYS A 56 11.21 6.02 -10.44
C LYS A 56 12.52 6.02 -9.66
N ASP A 57 12.53 5.43 -8.48
CA ASP A 57 13.74 5.26 -7.67
C ASP A 57 14.13 3.78 -7.60
N THR A 58 15.21 3.40 -8.25
CA THR A 58 15.76 2.05 -8.22
C THR A 58 16.87 1.87 -7.19
N ALA A 59 17.38 2.98 -6.66
CA ALA A 59 18.43 2.96 -5.65
C ALA A 59 17.85 2.80 -4.24
N ASP A 60 16.73 3.47 -3.95
CA ASP A 60 16.12 3.51 -2.63
C ASP A 60 14.68 2.98 -2.68
N LYS A 61 14.46 1.79 -2.17
CA LYS A 61 13.21 1.04 -2.15
C LYS A 61 13.07 0.22 -0.90
N ALA A 62 11.83 -0.01 -0.46
CA ALA A 62 11.57 -0.89 0.69
C ALA A 62 11.62 -2.36 0.27
N VAL A 63 11.04 -2.69 -0.90
CA VAL A 63 10.96 -4.04 -1.44
C VAL A 63 11.08 -3.98 -2.97
N GLY A 64 11.38 -5.12 -3.61
CA GLY A 64 11.37 -5.25 -5.06
C GLY A 64 12.52 -4.54 -5.76
N THR A 65 12.23 -3.94 -6.90
CA THR A 65 13.24 -3.33 -7.79
C THR A 65 13.17 -1.81 -7.83
N SER A 66 12.04 -1.21 -7.43
CA SER A 66 11.85 0.25 -7.44
C SER A 66 10.80 0.71 -6.43
N SER A 67 10.88 1.98 -6.07
CA SER A 67 9.85 2.75 -5.38
C SER A 67 9.48 3.98 -6.21
N ILE A 68 8.49 4.75 -5.75
CA ILE A 68 8.28 6.10 -6.28
C ILE A 68 8.92 7.13 -5.36
N LYS A 69 9.60 8.10 -5.95
CA LYS A 69 10.16 9.27 -5.29
C LYS A 69 9.42 10.51 -5.76
N ILE A 70 8.90 11.29 -4.82
CA ILE A 70 8.08 12.48 -5.04
C ILE A 70 8.77 13.65 -4.33
N TYR A 71 8.93 14.80 -5.00
CA TYR A 71 9.64 15.93 -4.39
C TYR A 71 8.96 17.26 -4.65
N SER A 72 9.19 18.20 -3.71
CA SER A 72 8.80 19.59 -3.85
C SER A 72 9.90 20.37 -4.58
N ASP A 73 9.56 20.96 -5.71
CA ASP A 73 10.48 21.82 -6.50
C ASP A 73 9.68 22.84 -7.33
N SER A 74 10.38 23.72 -8.00
CA SER A 74 9.82 24.64 -9.00
C SER A 74 9.52 23.88 -10.29
N ILE A 75 8.40 24.20 -10.95
CA ILE A 75 8.08 23.65 -12.27
C ILE A 75 8.98 24.35 -13.31
N PRO A 76 9.76 23.60 -14.11
CA PRO A 76 10.60 24.17 -15.15
C PRO A 76 9.79 25.04 -16.13
N GLY A 77 10.26 26.26 -16.38
CA GLY A 77 9.59 27.20 -17.28
C GLY A 77 8.32 27.88 -16.71
N GLN A 78 7.98 27.64 -15.45
CA GLN A 78 6.78 28.18 -14.79
C GLN A 78 7.11 28.87 -13.44
N PRO A 79 7.94 29.93 -13.44
CA PRO A 79 8.40 30.54 -12.19
C PRO A 79 7.28 31.17 -11.35
N ALA A 80 6.16 31.51 -11.97
CA ALA A 80 5.01 32.07 -11.27
C ALA A 80 4.38 31.18 -10.22
N TYR A 81 4.55 29.85 -10.31
CA TYR A 81 4.04 28.91 -9.32
C TYR A 81 4.94 28.74 -8.09
N GLY A 82 6.18 29.24 -8.13
CA GLY A 82 7.15 29.03 -7.05
C GLY A 82 7.51 27.57 -6.86
N VAL A 83 7.72 27.16 -5.60
CA VAL A 83 7.89 25.76 -5.22
C VAL A 83 6.52 25.12 -5.05
N VAL A 84 6.32 23.98 -5.69
CA VAL A 84 5.08 23.20 -5.59
C VAL A 84 5.37 21.80 -5.06
N SER A 85 4.38 21.20 -4.43
CA SER A 85 4.44 19.83 -3.97
C SER A 85 4.37 18.86 -5.15
N GLY A 86 5.24 17.85 -5.18
CA GLY A 86 5.04 16.70 -6.05
C GLY A 86 3.86 15.85 -5.58
N ILE A 87 3.16 15.24 -6.54
CA ILE A 87 1.97 14.41 -6.28
C ILE A 87 2.04 13.14 -7.13
N VAL A 88 1.61 12.03 -6.54
CA VAL A 88 1.23 10.82 -7.25
C VAL A 88 -0.15 10.37 -6.78
N SER A 89 -1.02 9.99 -7.70
CA SER A 89 -2.41 9.58 -7.42
C SER A 89 -2.75 8.28 -8.12
N SER A 90 -3.41 7.37 -7.44
CA SER A 90 -3.93 6.15 -8.07
C SER A 90 -4.98 6.50 -9.15
N GLY A 91 -4.98 5.76 -10.25
CA GLY A 91 -5.87 5.96 -11.39
C GLY A 91 -5.26 6.87 -12.47
N THR A 92 -6.08 7.73 -13.06
CA THR A 92 -5.70 8.62 -14.15
C THR A 92 -5.90 10.08 -13.78
N ALA A 93 -5.25 10.99 -14.50
CA ALA A 93 -5.47 12.41 -14.37
C ALA A 93 -5.63 13.07 -15.74
N THR A 94 -6.50 14.09 -15.80
CA THR A 94 -6.68 14.94 -16.96
C THR A 94 -6.53 16.41 -16.56
N MET A 95 -6.16 17.29 -17.49
CA MET A 95 -6.07 18.69 -17.20
C MET A 95 -7.44 19.35 -17.24
N GLY A 96 -7.87 19.93 -16.13
CA GLY A 96 -9.06 20.79 -16.05
C GLY A 96 -8.71 22.27 -16.07
N GLY A 97 -9.74 23.12 -16.04
CA GLY A 97 -9.55 24.58 -16.08
C GLY A 97 -8.85 25.18 -14.84
N GLN A 98 -8.84 24.48 -13.72
CA GLN A 98 -8.24 24.89 -12.44
C GLN A 98 -7.11 23.95 -11.99
N GLY A 99 -6.63 23.05 -12.84
CA GLY A 99 -5.57 22.10 -12.52
C GLY A 99 -5.94 20.66 -12.81
N PRO A 100 -5.12 19.69 -12.35
CA PRO A 100 -5.37 18.26 -12.57
C PRO A 100 -6.68 17.77 -11.93
N ILE A 101 -7.46 17.01 -12.68
CA ILE A 101 -8.62 16.26 -12.20
C ILE A 101 -8.23 14.80 -12.17
N PHE A 102 -8.24 14.21 -10.98
CA PHE A 102 -7.92 12.80 -10.76
C PHE A 102 -9.17 11.94 -10.83
N THR A 103 -9.07 10.81 -11.55
CA THR A 103 -10.12 9.80 -11.65
C THR A 103 -9.63 8.54 -10.96
N GLY A 104 -10.39 8.09 -9.97
CA GLY A 104 -10.03 6.94 -9.15
C GLY A 104 -10.07 5.61 -9.90
N VAL A 105 -9.55 4.58 -9.24
CA VAL A 105 -9.65 3.19 -9.69
C VAL A 105 -10.94 2.54 -9.18
N PRO A 106 -11.54 1.57 -9.90
CA PRO A 106 -12.63 0.76 -9.38
C PRO A 106 -12.20 0.04 -8.10
N PHE A 107 -13.00 0.19 -7.03
CA PHE A 107 -12.64 -0.35 -5.73
C PHE A 107 -13.89 -0.77 -4.95
N PRO A 108 -14.43 -1.98 -5.19
CA PRO A 108 -15.66 -2.48 -4.58
C PRO A 108 -15.42 -3.12 -3.20
N TYR A 109 -14.54 -2.54 -2.39
CA TYR A 109 -14.17 -3.06 -1.08
C TYR A 109 -14.25 -1.98 -0.01
N ARG A 110 -14.48 -2.39 1.22
CA ARG A 110 -14.50 -1.52 2.39
C ARG A 110 -13.36 -1.93 3.34
N PRO A 111 -12.15 -1.43 3.13
CA PRO A 111 -11.01 -1.78 3.96
C PRO A 111 -11.06 -1.12 5.34
N ASP A 112 -10.37 -1.73 6.31
CA ASP A 112 -10.29 -1.23 7.67
C ASP A 112 -9.06 -0.33 7.88
N THR A 113 -7.97 -0.60 7.18
CA THR A 113 -6.69 0.07 7.38
C THR A 113 -5.91 0.17 6.09
N LEU A 114 -5.35 1.34 5.82
CA LEU A 114 -4.35 1.54 4.77
C LEU A 114 -2.95 1.28 5.34
N PHE A 115 -2.13 0.57 4.59
CA PHE A 115 -0.71 0.33 4.86
C PHE A 115 0.15 0.79 3.69
N PHE A 116 1.30 1.36 3.99
CA PHE A 116 2.34 1.63 3.00
C PHE A 116 3.70 1.82 3.68
N ALA A 117 4.77 1.53 2.96
CA ALA A 117 6.12 1.87 3.37
C ALA A 117 6.46 3.27 2.84
N TYR A 118 7.14 4.10 3.66
CA TYR A 118 7.57 5.42 3.23
C TYR A 118 8.89 5.85 3.89
N LYS A 119 9.55 6.79 3.23
CA LYS A 119 10.64 7.62 3.77
C LYS A 119 10.31 9.07 3.45
N TYR A 120 10.55 9.97 4.39
CA TYR A 120 10.34 11.38 4.15
C TYR A 120 11.45 12.22 4.76
N THR A 121 12.02 13.08 3.95
CA THR A 121 13.01 14.06 4.35
C THR A 121 12.63 15.44 3.87
N SER A 122 12.92 16.47 4.64
CA SER A 122 12.72 17.86 4.25
C SER A 122 13.82 18.72 4.90
N PRO A 123 14.35 19.71 4.18
CA PRO A 123 15.34 20.64 4.73
C PRO A 123 14.77 21.62 5.75
N GLY A 124 13.46 21.76 5.84
CA GLY A 124 12.77 22.67 6.76
C GLY A 124 11.58 22.02 7.47
N ALA A 125 10.73 22.84 8.09
CA ALA A 125 9.52 22.40 8.76
C ALA A 125 8.40 22.15 7.73
N ASP A 126 8.42 20.99 7.09
CA ASP A 126 7.44 20.55 6.09
C ASP A 126 6.93 19.16 6.45
N THR A 127 5.73 18.83 6.01
CA THR A 127 5.03 17.57 6.28
C THR A 127 4.52 17.01 4.97
N ALA A 128 4.89 15.79 4.63
CA ALA A 128 4.30 15.07 3.52
C ALA A 128 2.89 14.58 3.88
N GLY A 129 2.14 14.09 2.90
CA GLY A 129 0.79 13.62 3.18
C GLY A 129 0.35 12.46 2.31
N VAL A 130 -0.64 11.74 2.81
CA VAL A 130 -1.47 10.82 2.05
C VAL A 130 -2.92 11.22 2.19
N THR A 131 -3.66 11.23 1.09
CA THR A 131 -5.08 11.55 1.03
C THR A 131 -5.84 10.38 0.43
N LEU A 132 -6.96 10.02 1.04
CA LEU A 132 -7.89 9.01 0.55
C LEU A 132 -9.20 9.68 0.11
N VAL A 133 -9.66 9.35 -1.09
CA VAL A 133 -11.02 9.64 -1.56
C VAL A 133 -11.67 8.31 -1.88
N MET A 134 -12.76 8.00 -1.20
CA MET A 134 -13.59 6.82 -1.51
C MET A 134 -15.01 7.28 -1.75
N THR A 135 -15.57 6.85 -2.87
CA THR A 135 -16.94 7.23 -3.23
C THR A 135 -17.80 6.02 -3.53
N LYS A 136 -19.10 6.23 -3.40
CA LYS A 136 -20.16 5.35 -3.88
C LYS A 136 -21.10 6.15 -4.76
N ASN A 137 -21.22 5.81 -6.05
CA ASN A 137 -22.02 6.59 -7.02
C ASN A 137 -21.66 8.08 -7.01
N GLY A 138 -20.37 8.40 -6.87
CA GLY A 138 -19.86 9.77 -6.82
C GLY A 138 -19.99 10.48 -5.46
N ALA A 139 -20.72 9.93 -4.49
CA ALA A 139 -20.84 10.49 -3.15
C ALA A 139 -19.76 9.92 -2.22
N SER A 140 -19.18 10.77 -1.35
CA SER A 140 -18.19 10.33 -0.36
C SER A 140 -18.79 9.30 0.60
N VAL A 141 -18.01 8.28 0.93
CA VAL A 141 -18.36 7.28 1.97
C VAL A 141 -17.89 7.68 3.36
N PHE A 142 -17.15 8.78 3.50
CA PHE A 142 -16.63 9.26 4.79
C PHE A 142 -17.64 10.12 5.55
N ALA A 143 -17.55 10.09 6.88
CA ALA A 143 -18.42 10.86 7.79
C ALA A 143 -18.17 12.37 7.66
N GLY A 144 -19.18 13.16 8.04
CA GLY A 144 -19.07 14.62 8.08
C GLY A 144 -19.09 15.31 6.72
N GLY A 145 -19.40 14.58 5.64
CA GLY A 145 -19.45 15.14 4.27
C GLY A 145 -18.06 15.46 3.69
N TYR A 146 -17.00 14.98 4.30
CA TYR A 146 -15.65 15.17 3.78
C TYR A 146 -15.48 14.38 2.47
N ASN A 147 -15.08 15.05 1.40
CA ASN A 147 -14.79 14.40 0.12
C ASN A 147 -13.49 13.58 0.18
N ALA A 148 -12.60 13.90 1.11
CA ALA A 148 -11.31 13.25 1.28
C ALA A 148 -10.91 13.19 2.75
N VAL A 149 -10.10 12.20 3.11
CA VAL A 149 -9.46 12.08 4.42
C VAL A 149 -7.95 12.09 4.22
N GLY A 150 -7.25 12.94 4.96
CA GLY A 150 -5.80 13.10 4.86
C GLY A 150 -5.07 12.76 6.15
N PHE A 151 -3.84 12.26 6.02
CA PHE A 151 -2.92 11.98 7.11
C PHE A 151 -1.58 12.65 6.82
N GLY A 152 -1.06 13.41 7.78
CA GLY A 152 0.30 13.96 7.72
C GLY A 152 1.35 12.87 7.96
N LEU A 153 2.45 12.94 7.23
CA LEU A 153 3.58 12.02 7.33
C LEU A 153 4.79 12.75 7.91
N ASN A 154 5.21 12.31 9.09
CA ASN A 154 6.38 12.87 9.76
C ASN A 154 7.69 12.47 9.05
N LYS A 155 8.74 13.26 9.27
CA LYS A 155 10.09 12.94 8.76
C LYS A 155 10.60 11.63 9.34
N VAL A 156 11.03 10.74 8.46
CA VAL A 156 11.71 9.49 8.79
C VAL A 156 12.83 9.23 7.79
N ALA A 157 14.04 9.10 8.27
CA ALA A 157 15.24 8.92 7.43
C ALA A 157 15.41 7.48 6.91
N GLN A 158 14.73 6.54 7.52
CA GLN A 158 14.73 5.12 7.15
C GLN A 158 13.32 4.71 6.73
N TRP A 159 13.21 3.65 5.92
CA TRP A 159 11.93 3.09 5.56
C TRP A 159 11.11 2.72 6.80
N ALA A 160 9.91 3.25 6.89
CA ALA A 160 8.94 2.97 7.93
C ALA A 160 7.65 2.44 7.32
N LEU A 161 7.04 1.44 7.94
CA LEU A 161 5.69 1.02 7.60
C LEU A 161 4.71 1.84 8.44
N ILE A 162 3.78 2.50 7.76
CA ILE A 162 2.65 3.15 8.44
C ILE A 162 1.41 2.27 8.30
N TYR A 163 0.55 2.33 9.30
CA TYR A 163 -0.82 1.83 9.23
C TYR A 163 -1.76 2.97 9.60
N ALA A 164 -2.70 3.27 8.75
CA ALA A 164 -3.71 4.30 8.95
C ALA A 164 -5.08 3.65 9.08
N PRO A 165 -5.62 3.49 10.31
CA PRO A 165 -6.97 2.98 10.51
C PRO A 165 -7.99 3.94 9.90
N ILE A 166 -8.90 3.42 9.07
CA ILE A 166 -9.92 4.22 8.38
C ILE A 166 -11.34 3.82 8.75
N THR A 167 -11.51 2.79 9.56
CA THR A 167 -12.83 2.27 9.96
C THR A 167 -13.73 3.32 10.61
N SER A 168 -13.17 4.15 11.49
CA SER A 168 -13.90 5.22 12.18
C SER A 168 -14.23 6.42 11.29
N LEU A 169 -13.67 6.49 10.10
CA LEU A 169 -13.85 7.60 9.17
C LEU A 169 -15.09 7.43 8.29
N TYR A 170 -15.61 6.21 8.16
CA TYR A 170 -16.80 5.95 7.34
C TYR A 170 -18.06 6.55 7.97
N ALA A 171 -18.89 7.18 7.13
CA ALA A 171 -20.17 7.75 7.54
C ALA A 171 -21.17 6.69 8.03
N ASN A 172 -21.10 5.49 7.45
CA ASN A 172 -21.98 4.38 7.76
C ASN A 172 -21.23 3.06 7.65
N GLY A 173 -21.44 2.17 8.63
CA GLY A 173 -20.79 0.85 8.72
C GLY A 173 -21.09 -0.13 7.58
N THR A 174 -22.04 0.16 6.69
CA THR A 174 -22.50 -0.75 5.65
C THR A 174 -22.19 -0.31 4.21
N ILE A 175 -21.79 0.96 3.99
CA ILE A 175 -21.52 1.47 2.65
C ILE A 175 -20.19 0.91 2.14
N THR A 176 -20.23 0.19 1.02
CA THR A 176 -19.04 -0.26 0.28
C THR A 176 -18.77 0.72 -0.86
N PRO A 177 -17.56 1.28 -0.98
CA PRO A 177 -17.19 2.14 -2.10
C PRO A 177 -17.31 1.43 -3.46
N ASP A 178 -17.26 2.20 -4.52
CA ASP A 178 -17.06 1.70 -5.90
C ASP A 178 -15.85 2.35 -6.58
N SER A 179 -15.31 3.41 -5.97
CA SER A 179 -14.13 4.11 -6.47
C SER A 179 -13.19 4.53 -5.34
N LEU A 180 -11.90 4.50 -5.63
CA LEU A 180 -10.80 4.86 -4.73
C LEU A 180 -9.80 5.78 -5.43
N ILE A 181 -9.41 6.86 -4.76
CA ILE A 181 -8.18 7.59 -5.04
C ILE A 181 -7.30 7.53 -3.78
N ILE A 182 -6.05 7.13 -3.96
CA ILE A 182 -4.98 7.32 -2.98
C ILE A 182 -4.03 8.34 -3.58
N GLN A 183 -3.78 9.43 -2.89
CA GLN A 183 -2.87 10.46 -3.35
C GLN A 183 -1.78 10.67 -2.31
N PHE A 184 -0.52 10.58 -2.73
CA PHE A 184 0.64 10.95 -1.94
C PHE A 184 1.17 12.30 -2.41
N SER A 185 1.58 13.13 -1.46
CA SER A 185 2.18 14.44 -1.73
C SER A 185 3.42 14.68 -0.89
N SER A 186 4.42 15.30 -1.48
CA SER A 186 5.68 15.64 -0.80
C SER A 186 5.54 16.82 0.20
N SER A 187 4.42 17.53 0.16
CA SER A 187 4.05 18.57 1.13
C SER A 187 2.53 18.73 1.19
N VAL A 188 1.99 19.04 2.36
CA VAL A 188 0.54 19.28 2.55
C VAL A 188 0.18 20.77 2.64
N ASP A 189 1.11 21.63 3.03
CA ASP A 189 0.83 23.06 3.24
C ASP A 189 1.78 23.96 2.42
N ASN A 190 2.97 24.22 2.95
CA ASN A 190 3.97 25.12 2.39
C ASN A 190 5.13 24.34 1.83
N PRO A 191 5.13 23.97 0.56
CA PRO A 191 6.17 23.12 -0.01
C PRO A 191 7.55 23.78 0.07
N ILE A 192 8.49 23.04 0.64
CA ILE A 192 9.89 23.45 0.74
C ILE A 192 10.69 22.71 -0.32
N LYS A 193 11.41 23.47 -1.15
CA LYS A 193 12.27 22.89 -2.19
C LYS A 193 13.22 21.86 -1.60
N GLY A 194 13.23 20.65 -2.17
CA GLY A 194 14.02 19.52 -1.72
C GLY A 194 13.33 18.61 -0.70
N SER A 195 12.11 18.93 -0.25
CA SER A 195 11.28 17.94 0.47
C SER A 195 11.05 16.73 -0.42
N THR A 196 11.32 15.54 0.10
CA THR A 196 11.31 14.30 -0.68
C THR A 196 10.58 13.21 0.07
N LEU A 197 9.55 12.65 -0.56
CA LEU A 197 8.79 11.50 -0.11
C LEU A 197 9.05 10.31 -1.02
N ASN A 198 9.58 9.21 -0.48
CA ASN A 198 9.60 7.93 -1.15
C ASN A 198 8.43 7.08 -0.61
N VAL A 199 7.71 6.39 -1.50
CA VAL A 199 6.61 5.49 -1.16
C VAL A 199 6.79 4.16 -1.85
N ASP A 200 6.42 3.10 -1.15
CA ASP A 200 6.47 1.73 -1.63
C ASP A 200 5.42 0.87 -0.94
N GLN A 201 5.03 -0.27 -1.52
CA GLN A 201 4.17 -1.29 -0.91
C GLN A 201 2.86 -0.75 -0.32
N VAL A 202 1.99 -0.20 -1.17
CA VAL A 202 0.69 0.33 -0.76
C VAL A 202 -0.36 -0.77 -0.78
N PHE A 203 -1.03 -1.04 0.34
CA PHE A 203 -2.07 -2.06 0.41
C PHE A 203 -3.09 -1.75 1.52
N PHE A 204 -4.24 -2.41 1.46
CA PHE A 204 -5.26 -2.35 2.50
C PHE A 204 -5.37 -3.67 3.26
N SER A 205 -5.74 -3.61 4.54
CA SER A 205 -6.26 -4.79 5.23
C SER A 205 -7.58 -5.23 4.59
N ALA A 206 -7.84 -6.53 4.62
CA ALA A 206 -9.16 -7.03 4.25
C ALA A 206 -10.22 -6.47 5.21
N SER A 207 -11.35 -6.03 4.67
CA SER A 207 -12.54 -5.82 5.49
C SER A 207 -13.01 -7.18 6.01
N SER A 208 -13.08 -7.35 7.33
CA SER A 208 -13.90 -8.42 7.88
C SER A 208 -15.36 -8.12 7.52
N PRO A 209 -16.12 -9.06 6.96
CA PRO A 209 -17.56 -8.90 6.91
C PRO A 209 -18.05 -8.75 8.35
N THR A 210 -18.78 -7.66 8.64
CA THR A 210 -19.33 -7.35 9.96
C THR A 210 -20.44 -8.34 10.32
N THR A 211 -20.09 -9.54 10.75
CA THR A 211 -20.99 -10.42 11.52
C THR A 211 -20.14 -11.36 12.37
N GLY A 212 -20.01 -11.00 13.63
CA GLY A 212 -19.43 -11.89 14.64
C GLY A 212 -17.92 -11.84 14.74
N ILE A 213 -17.44 -12.04 15.94
CA ILE A 213 -16.06 -12.36 16.25
C ILE A 213 -15.71 -13.63 15.44
N SER A 214 -15.24 -13.45 14.23
CA SER A 214 -14.45 -14.45 13.56
C SER A 214 -13.02 -14.16 13.98
N ASP A 215 -12.54 -14.86 15.01
CA ASP A 215 -11.14 -15.21 15.00
C ASP A 215 -10.82 -15.59 13.56
N VAL A 216 -9.86 -14.92 12.93
CA VAL A 216 -9.27 -15.38 11.68
C VAL A 216 -8.44 -16.60 12.07
N SER A 217 -9.14 -17.64 12.44
CA SER A 217 -8.65 -19.01 12.49
C SER A 217 -8.63 -19.55 11.07
N ASN A 218 -7.92 -18.87 10.15
CA ASN A 218 -7.17 -19.63 9.21
C ASN A 218 -6.13 -20.34 10.07
N ASN A 219 -6.30 -21.64 10.30
CA ASN A 219 -5.32 -22.52 10.92
C ASN A 219 -4.07 -22.61 10.03
N ILE A 220 -3.50 -21.46 9.69
CA ILE A 220 -2.23 -21.39 9.00
C ILE A 220 -1.17 -21.55 10.07
N GLU A 221 -0.57 -22.73 10.11
CA GLU A 221 0.58 -22.96 10.97
C GLU A 221 1.79 -22.33 10.31
N VAL A 222 2.26 -21.25 10.92
CA VAL A 222 3.52 -20.61 10.57
C VAL A 222 4.49 -20.87 11.71
N SER A 223 5.59 -21.50 11.38
CA SER A 223 6.68 -21.73 12.32
C SER A 223 7.81 -20.75 12.03
N ILE A 224 8.31 -20.10 13.08
CA ILE A 224 9.51 -19.26 13.04
C ILE A 224 10.56 -19.83 13.97
N PHE A 225 11.79 -19.91 13.52
CA PHE A 225 12.89 -20.45 14.33
C PHE A 225 14.25 -19.94 13.84
N PRO A 226 15.25 -19.86 14.77
CA PRO A 226 15.10 -19.97 16.20
C PRO A 226 14.34 -18.77 16.79
N ASN A 227 13.73 -18.93 17.95
CA ASN A 227 13.21 -17.82 18.75
C ASN A 227 13.57 -18.09 20.23
N PRO A 228 14.53 -17.33 20.82
CA PRO A 228 15.17 -16.13 20.26
C PRO A 228 16.09 -16.39 19.05
N ALA A 229 16.07 -15.44 18.11
CA ALA A 229 16.94 -15.43 16.93
C ALA A 229 18.24 -14.66 17.22
N THR A 230 19.32 -15.02 16.53
CA THR A 230 20.58 -14.25 16.55
C THR A 230 20.76 -13.48 15.23
N ASP A 231 21.39 -14.11 14.26
CA ASP A 231 21.71 -13.48 12.97
C ASP A 231 20.75 -13.87 11.85
N GLN A 232 19.97 -14.92 12.06
CA GLN A 232 18.98 -15.41 11.08
C GLN A 232 17.70 -15.87 11.77
N LEU A 233 16.58 -15.64 11.06
CA LEU A 233 15.27 -16.17 11.39
C LEU A 233 14.77 -16.97 10.19
N TYR A 234 14.29 -18.18 10.42
CA TYR A 234 13.69 -19.01 9.40
C TYR A 234 12.16 -18.98 9.56
N ILE A 235 11.46 -18.93 8.45
CA ILE A 235 10.00 -18.94 8.39
C ILE A 235 9.56 -20.08 7.48
N THR A 236 8.66 -20.94 8.01
CA THR A 236 7.98 -21.98 7.24
C THR A 236 6.48 -21.91 7.49
N ALA A 237 5.68 -22.43 6.59
CA ALA A 237 4.24 -22.57 6.75
C ALA A 237 3.75 -23.85 6.08
N ASP A 238 2.59 -24.32 6.51
CA ASP A 238 1.86 -25.44 5.93
C ASP A 238 1.12 -25.09 4.63
N LEU A 239 1.22 -23.82 4.19
CA LEU A 239 0.64 -23.34 2.95
C LEU A 239 1.70 -22.93 1.93
N ASN A 240 1.28 -22.79 0.67
CA ASN A 240 2.12 -22.23 -0.37
C ASN A 240 2.36 -20.73 -0.13
N LEU A 241 3.61 -20.36 0.22
CA LEU A 241 4.02 -18.98 0.49
C LEU A 241 4.45 -18.21 -0.77
N GLU A 242 4.39 -18.80 -1.95
CA GLU A 242 4.75 -18.10 -3.18
C GLU A 242 3.91 -16.85 -3.40
N GLY A 243 4.57 -15.70 -3.58
CA GLY A 243 3.91 -14.40 -3.71
C GLY A 243 3.43 -13.78 -2.40
N HIS A 244 3.70 -14.41 -1.25
CA HIS A 244 3.52 -13.80 0.07
C HIS A 244 4.76 -12.99 0.44
N GLN A 245 4.64 -12.17 1.48
CA GLN A 245 5.77 -11.42 2.05
C GLN A 245 5.71 -11.41 3.57
N VAL A 246 6.87 -11.37 4.20
CA VAL A 246 6.98 -11.10 5.62
C VAL A 246 7.36 -9.64 5.84
N VAL A 247 6.68 -9.00 6.77
CA VAL A 247 6.96 -7.65 7.27
C VAL A 247 7.37 -7.76 8.72
N ILE A 248 8.56 -7.30 9.06
CA ILE A 248 9.09 -7.26 10.43
C ILE A 248 9.19 -5.81 10.88
N THR A 249 8.62 -5.52 12.05
CA THR A 249 8.67 -4.20 12.68
C THR A 249 9.20 -4.33 14.11
N ASP A 250 9.79 -3.26 14.63
CA ASP A 250 10.03 -3.15 16.07
C ASP A 250 8.69 -2.91 16.83
N MET A 251 8.77 -2.84 18.17
CA MET A 251 7.60 -2.63 19.02
C MET A 251 6.95 -1.23 18.85
N ASN A 252 7.66 -0.27 18.22
CA ASN A 252 7.14 1.07 17.90
C ASN A 252 6.54 1.15 16.50
N GLY A 253 6.52 0.01 15.75
CA GLY A 253 6.01 -0.05 14.39
C GLY A 253 7.01 0.37 13.31
N LYS A 254 8.27 0.70 13.67
CA LYS A 254 9.32 1.02 12.71
C LYS A 254 9.65 -0.23 11.89
N LEU A 255 9.66 -0.09 10.56
CA LEU A 255 10.01 -1.16 9.64
C LEU A 255 11.47 -1.60 9.84
N VAL A 256 11.66 -2.90 10.02
CA VAL A 256 12.99 -3.55 10.14
C VAL A 256 13.30 -4.33 8.87
N ARG A 257 12.35 -5.13 8.38
CA ARG A 257 12.50 -5.93 7.16
C ARG A 257 11.17 -6.09 6.43
N ILE A 258 11.24 -6.11 5.11
CA ILE A 258 10.23 -6.72 4.25
C ILE A 258 10.96 -7.71 3.34
N ARG A 259 10.45 -8.93 3.19
CA ARG A 259 11.01 -9.93 2.28
C ARG A 259 9.88 -10.71 1.60
N PRO A 260 9.98 -10.93 0.28
CA PRO A 260 9.13 -11.90 -0.38
C PRO A 260 9.40 -13.27 0.19
N LEU A 261 8.36 -14.09 0.26
CA LEU A 261 8.41 -15.47 0.69
C LEU A 261 8.22 -16.39 -0.51
N THR A 262 8.88 -17.53 -0.43
CA THR A 262 8.77 -18.63 -1.41
C THR A 262 8.30 -19.91 -0.68
N ASN A 263 7.99 -20.94 -1.44
CA ASN A 263 7.66 -22.23 -0.85
C ASN A 263 8.84 -22.82 -0.07
N GLY A 264 8.53 -23.47 1.05
CA GLY A 264 9.50 -24.11 1.92
C GLY A 264 10.08 -23.18 2.97
N VAL A 265 11.36 -23.31 3.27
CA VAL A 265 12.05 -22.56 4.32
C VAL A 265 12.56 -21.23 3.78
N ASN A 266 12.12 -20.13 4.37
CA ASN A 266 12.57 -18.78 4.05
C ASN A 266 13.53 -18.28 5.12
N SER A 267 14.72 -17.83 4.74
CA SER A 267 15.73 -17.27 5.61
C SER A 267 15.69 -15.75 5.60
N ILE A 268 15.60 -15.14 6.77
CA ILE A 268 15.60 -13.71 6.98
C ILE A 268 16.87 -13.32 7.75
N GLU A 269 17.72 -12.51 7.13
CA GLU A 269 18.94 -12.00 7.72
C GLU A 269 18.62 -10.93 8.78
N LEU A 270 19.19 -11.08 9.98
CA LEU A 270 19.03 -10.21 11.14
C LEU A 270 20.34 -9.74 11.74
N SER A 271 21.50 -9.97 11.09
CA SER A 271 22.84 -9.65 11.62
C SER A 271 23.01 -8.18 12.00
N ASP A 272 22.30 -7.25 11.33
CA ASP A 272 22.30 -5.81 11.63
C ASP A 272 21.12 -5.36 12.52
N VAL A 273 20.28 -6.29 12.97
CA VAL A 273 19.13 -5.99 13.82
C VAL A 273 19.53 -6.07 15.27
N ALA A 274 19.22 -5.04 16.07
CA ALA A 274 19.56 -4.99 17.49
C ALA A 274 18.81 -6.04 18.31
N SER A 275 19.34 -6.42 19.47
CA SER A 275 18.62 -7.27 20.44
C SER A 275 17.32 -6.57 20.87
N GLY A 276 16.20 -7.31 20.91
CA GLY A 276 14.89 -6.76 21.26
C GLY A 276 13.72 -7.65 20.82
N ASN A 277 12.52 -7.17 21.11
CA ASN A 277 11.28 -7.80 20.66
C ASN A 277 10.80 -7.19 19.35
N TYR A 278 10.34 -8.03 18.45
CA TYR A 278 9.89 -7.66 17.13
C TYR A 278 8.54 -8.31 16.82
N ILE A 279 7.78 -7.70 15.91
CA ILE A 279 6.54 -8.23 15.39
C ILE A 279 6.80 -8.64 13.94
N TYR A 280 6.44 -9.87 13.58
CA TYR A 280 6.35 -10.26 12.19
C TYR A 280 4.90 -10.36 11.75
N ARG A 281 4.64 -10.00 10.51
CA ARG A 281 3.36 -10.18 9.83
C ARG A 281 3.60 -10.83 8.49
N ILE A 282 2.78 -11.83 8.14
CA ILE A 282 2.79 -12.40 6.80
C ILE A 282 1.61 -11.83 6.05
N ALA A 283 1.91 -11.18 4.94
CA ALA A 283 0.91 -10.69 3.99
C ALA A 283 0.84 -11.65 2.79
N ASP A 284 -0.36 -11.95 2.33
CA ASP A 284 -0.57 -12.67 1.08
C ASP A 284 -0.27 -11.77 -0.13
N LYS A 285 -0.30 -12.32 -1.33
CA LYS A 285 -0.07 -11.59 -2.59
C LYS A 285 -1.04 -10.43 -2.86
N THR A 286 -2.09 -10.33 -2.04
CA THR A 286 -3.06 -9.22 -2.08
C THR A 286 -2.75 -8.14 -1.05
N GLY A 287 -1.72 -8.35 -0.23
CA GLY A 287 -1.34 -7.46 0.88
C GLY A 287 -2.13 -7.70 2.18
N ARG A 288 -3.04 -8.69 2.21
CA ARG A 288 -3.79 -9.02 3.42
C ARG A 288 -2.89 -9.77 4.40
N PHE A 289 -2.86 -9.33 5.65
CA PHE A 289 -2.19 -10.07 6.72
C PHE A 289 -2.97 -11.34 7.06
N ILE A 290 -2.28 -12.48 6.92
CA ILE A 290 -2.81 -13.82 7.19
C ILE A 290 -2.25 -14.40 8.48
N LYS A 291 -1.16 -13.85 9.01
CA LYS A 291 -0.55 -14.25 10.28
C LYS A 291 0.18 -13.06 10.89
N GLN A 292 0.12 -12.94 12.21
CA GLN A 292 0.94 -12.02 12.99
C GLN A 292 1.34 -12.68 14.30
N ASP A 293 2.61 -12.50 14.71
CA ASP A 293 3.09 -12.90 16.02
C ASP A 293 4.40 -12.17 16.37
N ARG A 294 5.01 -12.49 17.51
CA ARG A 294 6.22 -11.85 18.04
C ARG A 294 7.38 -12.82 18.01
N PHE A 295 8.58 -12.25 17.93
CA PHE A 295 9.82 -12.98 18.17
C PHE A 295 10.84 -12.07 18.84
N THR A 296 11.89 -12.68 19.41
CA THR A 296 12.97 -11.98 20.11
C THR A 296 14.24 -12.15 19.32
N VAL A 297 15.02 -11.07 19.18
CA VAL A 297 16.41 -11.11 18.75
C VAL A 297 17.28 -10.99 19.99
N ALA A 298 18.22 -11.95 20.17
CA ALA A 298 19.17 -11.97 21.30
C ALA A 298 20.58 -12.15 20.74
N LYS A 299 21.41 -11.12 20.91
CA LYS A 299 22.83 -11.11 20.54
C LYS A 299 23.68 -10.93 21.76
#